data_74d24b93ea691f3f6abfbecf6f5d4ff3
#
_entry.id   74d24b93ea691f3f6abfbecf6f5d4ff3
#
_cell.length_a   1.000
_cell.length_b   1.000
_cell.length_c   1.000
_cell.angle_alpha   90.00
_cell.angle_beta   90.00
_cell.angle_gamma   90.00
#
_symmetry.space_group_name_H-M   'P 1'
#
loop_
_entity.id
_entity.type
_entity.pdbx_description
1 polymer ?
#
loop_
_entity_poly.entity_id
_entity_poly.type
_entity_poly.pdbx_seq_one_letter_code
_entity_poly.pdbx_strand_id
1 'polypeptide(L)'
;AEIGHRCLLYQGVTLGGTGKEDGKRHPTLAENVVVGAGAKVLGAITIGTNTRIGAGSVVVRDVDENCTVVGIPGRVIHQSGVRINPLAHSALPDAEANVIRNLMERIDQLENTVMNLKRCLQEVAAGRQLLEECSGEAQNLKDREILEFLGDSTR
;
A
#
# COMPACT_ATOMS: atom_id res chain seq x y z
N ALA A 1 20.65 -8.04 15.65
CA ALA A 1 19.81 -8.50 14.55
C ALA A 1 20.25 -9.91 14.13
N GLU A 2 19.33 -10.71 13.68
CA GLU A 2 19.56 -12.01 13.08
C GLU A 2 19.23 -11.92 11.60
N ILE A 3 20.07 -12.53 10.73
CA ILE A 3 19.90 -12.45 9.28
C ILE A 3 19.99 -13.86 8.73
N GLY A 4 18.91 -14.31 8.10
CA GLY A 4 18.80 -15.61 7.45
C GLY A 4 19.62 -15.71 6.16
N HIS A 5 19.55 -16.86 5.53
CA HIS A 5 20.32 -17.14 4.31
C HIS A 5 19.80 -16.33 3.12
N ARG A 6 20.70 -15.98 2.19
CA ARG A 6 20.39 -15.32 0.91
C ARG A 6 19.67 -13.98 1.05
N CYS A 7 19.82 -13.29 2.19
CA CYS A 7 19.31 -11.94 2.34
C CYS A 7 20.17 -10.94 1.55
N LEU A 8 19.52 -9.95 0.93
CA LEU A 8 20.16 -8.85 0.22
C LEU A 8 19.86 -7.53 0.93
N LEU A 9 20.88 -6.88 1.45
CA LEU A 9 20.78 -5.59 2.12
C LEU A 9 21.49 -4.53 1.28
N TYR A 10 20.77 -3.47 0.95
CA TYR A 10 21.34 -2.35 0.22
C TYR A 10 22.01 -1.33 1.17
N GLN A 11 22.68 -0.35 0.57
CA GLN A 11 23.39 0.69 1.31
C GLN A 11 22.46 1.48 2.23
N GLY A 12 22.96 1.87 3.41
CA GLY A 12 22.24 2.70 4.37
C GLY A 12 21.06 2.00 5.09
N VAL A 13 20.94 0.69 4.97
CA VAL A 13 19.95 -0.09 5.73
C VAL A 13 20.27 -0.03 7.22
N THR A 14 19.22 0.16 8.05
CA THR A 14 19.31 0.08 9.50
C THR A 14 18.46 -1.08 10.03
N LEU A 15 19.08 -2.00 10.75
CA LEU A 15 18.40 -3.04 11.54
C LEU A 15 18.52 -2.65 13.01
N GLY A 16 17.61 -1.79 13.47
CA GLY A 16 17.67 -1.11 14.77
C GLY A 16 16.86 -1.81 15.85
N GLY A 17 17.30 -1.63 17.10
CA GLY A 17 16.54 -2.05 18.28
C GLY A 17 15.70 -0.90 18.85
N THR A 18 14.66 -1.24 19.62
CA THR A 18 13.93 -0.29 20.46
C THR A 18 14.67 -0.12 21.80
N GLY A 19 14.82 1.14 22.24
CA GLY A 19 15.79 1.50 23.32
C GLY A 19 15.37 1.15 24.75
N LYS A 20 14.26 0.45 25.01
CA LYS A 20 13.70 0.29 26.36
C LYS A 20 13.60 -1.14 26.87
N GLU A 21 13.95 -2.14 26.07
CA GLU A 21 13.76 -3.54 26.45
C GLU A 21 15.10 -4.23 26.70
N ASP A 22 15.18 -4.94 27.81
CA ASP A 22 16.26 -5.87 28.07
C ASP A 22 16.02 -7.16 27.26
N GLY A 23 17.03 -7.66 26.56
CA GLY A 23 16.96 -8.87 25.73
C GLY A 23 16.94 -8.60 24.22
N LYS A 24 16.20 -9.43 23.47
CA LYS A 24 16.10 -9.32 22.02
C LYS A 24 15.27 -8.11 21.63
N ARG A 25 15.92 -7.11 21.04
CA ARG A 25 15.32 -5.84 20.62
C ARG A 25 15.58 -5.47 19.17
N HIS A 26 16.34 -6.30 18.45
CA HIS A 26 16.67 -6.09 17.05
C HIS A 26 15.91 -7.07 16.15
N PRO A 27 15.68 -6.71 14.88
CA PRO A 27 14.88 -7.54 13.97
C PRO A 27 15.56 -8.85 13.61
N THR A 28 14.72 -9.82 13.23
CA THR A 28 15.08 -11.08 12.59
C THR A 28 14.61 -11.04 11.14
N LEU A 29 15.52 -11.22 10.21
CA LEU A 29 15.19 -11.43 8.81
C LEU A 29 15.24 -12.93 8.53
N ALA A 30 14.16 -13.49 8.02
CA ALA A 30 14.11 -14.88 7.57
C ALA A 30 14.93 -15.06 6.27
N GLU A 31 14.72 -16.15 5.54
CA GLU A 31 15.48 -16.42 4.33
C GLU A 31 15.03 -15.54 3.15
N ASN A 32 15.96 -15.23 2.26
CA ASN A 32 15.69 -14.59 0.97
C ASN A 32 15.00 -13.21 1.08
N VAL A 33 15.24 -12.48 2.16
CA VAL A 33 14.69 -11.13 2.38
C VAL A 33 15.53 -10.09 1.64
N VAL A 34 14.87 -9.15 0.97
CA VAL A 34 15.51 -8.01 0.29
C VAL A 34 15.13 -6.73 1.01
N VAL A 35 16.13 -5.98 1.45
CA VAL A 35 15.94 -4.68 2.12
C VAL A 35 16.54 -3.57 1.26
N GLY A 36 15.69 -2.71 0.74
CA GLY A 36 16.05 -1.61 -0.15
C GLY A 36 16.89 -0.53 0.52
N ALA A 37 17.55 0.28 -0.30
CA ALA A 37 18.45 1.33 0.14
C ALA A 37 17.83 2.29 1.16
N GLY A 38 18.54 2.56 2.25
CA GLY A 38 18.10 3.49 3.30
C GLY A 38 16.91 3.04 4.13
N ALA A 39 16.36 1.83 3.89
CA ALA A 39 15.25 1.31 4.68
C ALA A 39 15.66 1.06 6.13
N LYS A 40 14.69 1.21 7.04
CA LYS A 40 14.87 1.00 8.48
C LYS A 40 13.91 -0.07 8.96
N VAL A 41 14.44 -1.10 9.59
CA VAL A 41 13.67 -2.17 10.24
C VAL A 41 13.96 -2.09 11.73
N LEU A 42 12.93 -1.76 12.51
CA LEU A 42 13.13 -1.32 13.89
C LEU A 42 12.29 -2.17 14.86
N GLY A 43 12.96 -2.65 15.91
CA GLY A 43 12.34 -3.44 16.98
C GLY A 43 12.63 -4.94 16.89
N ALA A 44 12.13 -5.69 17.85
CA ALA A 44 12.23 -7.15 17.92
C ALA A 44 11.22 -7.82 16.96
N ILE A 45 11.15 -7.36 15.73
CA ILE A 45 10.20 -7.81 14.71
C ILE A 45 10.80 -8.88 13.81
N THR A 46 9.93 -9.68 13.22
CA THR A 46 10.30 -10.73 12.27
C THR A 46 9.83 -10.36 10.86
N ILE A 47 10.74 -10.46 9.92
CA ILE A 47 10.45 -10.29 8.49
C ILE A 47 10.47 -11.67 7.86
N GLY A 48 9.33 -12.09 7.34
CA GLY A 48 9.11 -13.42 6.77
C GLY A 48 9.91 -13.68 5.49
N THR A 49 10.00 -14.93 5.14
CA THR A 49 10.74 -15.44 3.98
C THR A 49 10.25 -14.81 2.66
N ASN A 50 11.16 -14.57 1.73
CA ASN A 50 10.88 -13.99 0.41
C ASN A 50 10.26 -12.57 0.45
N THR A 51 10.35 -11.86 1.56
CA THR A 51 9.80 -10.51 1.71
C THR A 51 10.74 -9.46 1.12
N ARG A 52 10.14 -8.41 0.56
CA ARG A 52 10.84 -7.24 0.05
C ARG A 52 10.45 -6.00 0.82
N ILE A 53 11.43 -5.22 1.21
CA ILE A 53 11.25 -3.91 1.82
C ILE A 53 11.76 -2.85 0.84
N GLY A 54 10.87 -1.94 0.44
CA GLY A 54 11.18 -0.86 -0.48
C GLY A 54 12.22 0.11 0.09
N ALA A 55 12.92 0.79 -0.81
CA ALA A 55 13.92 1.80 -0.41
C ALA A 55 13.27 2.91 0.44
N GLY A 56 13.98 3.37 1.45
CA GLY A 56 13.53 4.41 2.37
C GLY A 56 12.38 4.03 3.31
N SER A 57 11.85 2.82 3.23
CA SER A 57 10.73 2.38 4.08
C SER A 57 11.14 2.23 5.54
N VAL A 58 10.18 2.44 6.45
CA VAL A 58 10.37 2.25 7.89
C VAL A 58 9.41 1.20 8.42
N VAL A 59 9.93 0.01 8.71
CA VAL A 59 9.16 -1.15 9.17
C VAL A 59 9.28 -1.27 10.69
N VAL A 60 8.14 -1.30 11.37
CA VAL A 60 8.04 -1.34 12.84
C VAL A 60 7.09 -2.43 13.35
N ARG A 61 6.65 -3.33 12.47
CA ARG A 61 5.77 -4.47 12.79
C ARG A 61 6.27 -5.71 12.06
N ASP A 62 5.85 -6.87 12.56
CA ASP A 62 6.10 -8.14 11.87
C ASP A 62 5.52 -8.11 10.46
N VAL A 63 6.19 -8.80 9.56
CA VAL A 63 5.79 -8.93 8.16
C VAL A 63 5.77 -10.41 7.81
N ASP A 64 4.65 -10.87 7.28
CA ASP A 64 4.49 -12.23 6.81
C ASP A 64 5.41 -12.54 5.62
N GLU A 65 5.50 -13.82 5.28
CA GLU A 65 6.27 -14.26 4.13
C GLU A 65 5.66 -13.81 2.78
N ASN A 66 6.49 -13.75 1.75
CA ASN A 66 6.10 -13.41 0.38
C ASN A 66 5.44 -12.03 0.23
N CYS A 67 5.76 -11.09 1.10
CA CYS A 67 5.20 -9.75 1.11
C CYS A 67 6.13 -8.71 0.47
N THR A 68 5.54 -7.62 0.00
CA THR A 68 6.26 -6.39 -0.35
C THR A 68 5.77 -5.26 0.55
N VAL A 69 6.71 -4.57 1.20
CA VAL A 69 6.43 -3.50 2.15
C VAL A 69 7.04 -2.20 1.66
N VAL A 70 6.28 -1.12 1.65
CA VAL A 70 6.76 0.22 1.28
C VAL A 70 6.18 1.29 2.21
N GLY A 71 6.84 2.44 2.26
CA GLY A 71 6.36 3.65 2.92
C GLY A 71 6.85 3.85 4.35
N ILE A 72 6.37 4.96 4.97
CA ILE A 72 6.66 5.39 6.33
C ILE A 72 5.33 5.79 7.01
N PRO A 73 4.79 4.99 7.92
CA PRO A 73 5.22 3.64 8.30
C PRO A 73 5.04 2.63 7.16
N GLY A 74 5.89 1.58 7.16
CA GLY A 74 5.86 0.53 6.16
C GLY A 74 4.54 -0.24 6.15
N ARG A 75 3.92 -0.38 4.97
CA ARG A 75 2.67 -1.11 4.75
C ARG A 75 2.90 -2.21 3.73
N VAL A 76 2.26 -3.34 3.94
CA VAL A 76 2.24 -4.43 2.96
C VAL A 76 1.36 -3.99 1.79
N ILE A 77 1.93 -3.90 0.60
CA ILE A 77 1.22 -3.51 -0.62
C ILE A 77 1.02 -4.68 -1.58
N HIS A 78 1.72 -5.77 -1.37
CA HIS A 78 1.61 -6.97 -2.18
C HIS A 78 1.94 -8.19 -1.35
N GLN A 79 1.11 -9.23 -1.45
CA GLN A 79 1.34 -10.55 -0.90
C GLN A 79 1.13 -11.55 -2.02
N SER A 80 2.21 -12.21 -2.49
CA SER A 80 2.11 -13.20 -3.55
C SER A 80 3.10 -14.33 -3.32
N GLY A 81 2.66 -15.56 -3.57
CA GLY A 81 3.51 -16.75 -3.58
C GLY A 81 4.46 -16.83 -4.78
N VAL A 82 4.69 -15.75 -5.52
CA VAL A 82 5.59 -15.70 -6.67
C VAL A 82 7.03 -15.66 -6.20
N ARG A 83 7.88 -16.51 -6.78
CA ARG A 83 9.31 -16.57 -6.50
C ARG A 83 9.98 -15.21 -6.75
N ILE A 84 10.46 -14.56 -5.71
CA ILE A 84 11.11 -13.26 -5.79
C ILE A 84 12.49 -13.42 -6.42
N ASN A 85 12.74 -12.71 -7.53
CA ASN A 85 14.10 -12.51 -8.02
C ASN A 85 14.74 -11.37 -7.22
N PRO A 86 15.81 -11.62 -6.44
CA PRO A 86 16.45 -10.59 -5.61
C PRO A 86 16.94 -9.37 -6.39
N LEU A 87 17.22 -9.53 -7.69
CA LEU A 87 17.67 -8.44 -8.55
C LEU A 87 16.52 -7.64 -9.20
N ALA A 88 15.27 -8.07 -9.06
CA ALA A 88 14.11 -7.36 -9.60
C ALA A 88 13.55 -6.28 -8.67
N HIS A 89 14.42 -5.64 -7.89
CA HIS A 89 14.04 -4.58 -6.94
C HIS A 89 13.50 -3.30 -7.61
N SER A 90 13.81 -3.10 -8.89
CA SER A 90 13.25 -1.99 -9.69
C SER A 90 11.77 -2.15 -10.03
N ALA A 91 11.20 -3.34 -9.85
CA ALA A 91 9.79 -3.64 -10.10
C ALA A 91 8.93 -3.54 -8.83
N LEU A 92 9.30 -2.72 -7.85
CA LEU A 92 8.48 -2.45 -6.67
C LEU A 92 7.20 -1.71 -7.10
N PRO A 93 6.01 -2.18 -6.68
CA PRO A 93 4.78 -1.44 -6.94
C PRO A 93 4.86 -0.05 -6.30
N ASP A 94 4.51 0.95 -7.06
CA ASP A 94 4.34 2.31 -6.54
C ASP A 94 2.91 2.43 -5.99
N ALA A 95 2.77 2.23 -4.69
CA ALA A 95 1.48 2.28 -4.01
C ALA A 95 0.85 3.67 -4.08
N GLU A 96 1.68 4.72 -4.01
CA GLU A 96 1.19 6.11 -4.06
C GLU A 96 0.67 6.44 -5.47
N ALA A 97 1.40 6.05 -6.52
CA ALA A 97 0.93 6.24 -7.89
C ALA A 97 -0.34 5.45 -8.21
N ASN A 98 -0.53 4.26 -7.62
CA ASN A 98 -1.77 3.51 -7.78
C ASN A 98 -2.96 4.21 -7.12
N VAL A 99 -2.77 4.70 -5.89
CA VAL A 99 -3.82 5.48 -5.19
C VAL A 99 -4.14 6.77 -5.95
N ILE A 100 -3.14 7.48 -6.43
CA ILE A 100 -3.34 8.71 -7.23
C ILE A 100 -4.13 8.39 -8.49
N ARG A 101 -3.81 7.32 -9.22
CA ARG A 101 -4.58 6.90 -10.41
C ARG A 101 -6.03 6.59 -10.07
N ASN A 102 -6.28 5.81 -9.01
CA ASN A 102 -7.64 5.50 -8.56
C ASN A 102 -8.41 6.76 -8.15
N LEU A 103 -7.75 7.72 -7.50
CA LEU A 103 -8.36 9.01 -7.15
C LEU A 103 -8.69 9.83 -8.40
N MET A 104 -7.82 9.87 -9.39
CA MET A 104 -8.09 10.56 -10.67
C MET A 104 -9.28 9.94 -11.39
N GLU A 105 -9.34 8.61 -11.52
CA GLU A 105 -10.48 7.90 -12.10
C GLU A 105 -11.79 8.21 -11.35
N ARG A 106 -11.70 8.33 -10.02
CA ARG A 106 -12.84 8.68 -9.20
C ARG A 106 -13.32 10.11 -9.40
N ILE A 107 -12.38 11.04 -9.57
CA ILE A 107 -12.70 12.44 -9.90
C ILE A 107 -13.43 12.50 -11.24
N ASP A 108 -12.92 11.81 -12.26
CA ASP A 108 -13.54 11.78 -13.59
C ASP A 108 -14.99 11.21 -13.53
N GLN A 109 -15.20 10.14 -12.74
CA GLN A 109 -16.54 9.58 -12.52
C GLN A 109 -17.49 10.58 -11.84
N LEU A 110 -16.99 11.29 -10.81
CA LEU A 110 -17.80 12.30 -10.11
C LEU A 110 -18.12 13.49 -11.03
N GLU A 111 -17.16 13.96 -11.83
CA GLU A 111 -17.41 15.03 -12.79
C GLU A 111 -18.47 14.63 -13.83
N ASN A 112 -18.39 13.40 -14.35
CA ASN A 112 -19.40 12.88 -15.27
C ASN A 112 -20.79 12.78 -14.62
N THR A 113 -20.82 12.33 -13.35
CA THR A 113 -22.10 12.27 -12.59
C THR A 113 -22.69 13.65 -12.38
N VAL A 114 -21.87 14.64 -12.00
CA VAL A 114 -22.29 16.04 -11.81
C VAL A 114 -22.81 16.62 -13.14
N MET A 115 -22.11 16.33 -14.25
CA MET A 115 -22.52 16.81 -15.57
C MET A 115 -23.85 16.21 -16.00
N ASN A 116 -24.08 14.93 -15.76
CA ASN A 116 -25.34 14.25 -16.02
C ASN A 116 -26.49 14.81 -15.16
N LEU A 117 -26.27 14.97 -13.85
CA LEU A 117 -27.26 15.58 -12.95
C LEU A 117 -27.61 17.00 -13.36
N LYS A 118 -26.61 17.81 -13.76
CA LYS A 118 -26.84 19.17 -14.26
C LYS A 118 -27.69 19.17 -15.53
N ARG A 119 -27.41 18.25 -16.45
CA ARG A 119 -28.24 18.06 -17.67
C ARG A 119 -29.67 17.69 -17.32
N CYS A 120 -29.84 16.70 -16.44
CA CYS A 120 -31.19 16.28 -15.98
C CYS A 120 -31.97 17.44 -15.33
N LEU A 121 -31.31 18.22 -14.48
CA LEU A 121 -31.92 19.42 -13.86
C LEU A 121 -32.36 20.46 -14.89
N GLN A 122 -31.55 20.69 -15.92
CA GLN A 122 -31.88 21.61 -17.01
C GLN A 122 -33.08 21.09 -17.83
N GLU A 123 -33.19 19.79 -18.07
CA GLU A 123 -34.31 19.17 -18.75
C GLU A 123 -35.60 19.26 -17.93
N VAL A 124 -35.51 19.05 -16.61
CA VAL A 124 -36.66 19.28 -15.69
C VAL A 124 -37.11 20.72 -15.70
N ALA A 125 -36.18 21.67 -15.61
CA ALA A 125 -36.47 23.09 -15.63
C ALA A 125 -37.07 23.55 -16.98
N ALA A 126 -36.78 22.82 -18.07
CA ALA A 126 -37.35 23.07 -19.37
C ALA A 126 -38.75 22.40 -19.55
N GLY A 127 -39.33 21.79 -18.50
CA GLY A 127 -40.64 21.14 -18.54
C GLY A 127 -40.66 19.86 -19.35
N ARG A 128 -39.54 19.22 -19.59
CA ARG A 128 -39.44 17.91 -20.24
C ARG A 128 -39.61 16.81 -19.21
N GLN A 129 -40.46 15.83 -19.52
CA GLN A 129 -40.65 14.65 -18.68
C GLN A 129 -39.37 13.81 -18.69
N LEU A 130 -38.73 13.65 -17.53
CA LEU A 130 -37.56 12.81 -17.35
C LEU A 130 -37.91 11.35 -17.62
N LEU A 131 -37.27 10.77 -18.61
CA LEU A 131 -37.21 9.33 -18.76
C LEU A 131 -36.33 8.76 -17.61
N GLU A 132 -36.66 7.58 -17.14
CA GLU A 132 -36.15 6.88 -15.94
C GLU A 132 -34.64 6.65 -15.86
N GLU A 133 -33.83 7.27 -16.70
CA GLU A 133 -32.37 7.04 -16.76
C GLU A 133 -31.53 7.80 -15.72
N CYS A 134 -32.10 8.68 -14.91
CA CYS A 134 -31.37 9.38 -13.84
C CYS A 134 -31.18 8.54 -12.57
N SER A 135 -31.69 7.33 -12.51
CA SER A 135 -31.46 6.37 -11.43
C SER A 135 -30.18 5.51 -11.65
N GLY A 136 -29.26 6.01 -12.47
CA GLY A 136 -27.95 5.40 -12.66
C GLY A 136 -27.20 5.36 -11.34
N GLU A 137 -26.96 4.18 -10.89
CA GLU A 137 -26.14 3.68 -9.81
C GLU A 137 -25.25 4.73 -9.13
N ALA A 138 -25.71 5.21 -7.98
CA ALA A 138 -24.84 5.79 -6.98
C ALA A 138 -23.89 4.67 -6.51
N GLN A 139 -22.88 4.41 -7.30
CA GLN A 139 -21.89 3.40 -7.02
C GLN A 139 -21.19 3.75 -5.72
N ASN A 140 -21.25 2.80 -4.85
CA ASN A 140 -20.76 2.81 -3.48
C ASN A 140 -19.39 3.49 -3.38
N LEU A 141 -19.32 4.63 -2.70
CA LEU A 141 -18.14 5.47 -2.45
C LEU A 141 -17.01 4.77 -1.65
N LYS A 142 -17.13 3.46 -1.43
CA LYS A 142 -16.12 2.67 -0.70
C LYS A 142 -15.20 1.99 -1.69
N ASP A 143 -14.22 2.73 -2.14
CA ASP A 143 -13.09 2.14 -2.84
C ASP A 143 -12.22 1.39 -1.83
N ARG A 144 -12.27 0.07 -1.89
CA ARG A 144 -11.66 -0.84 -0.90
C ARG A 144 -10.14 -0.64 -0.83
N GLU A 145 -9.51 -0.38 -1.97
CA GLU A 145 -8.06 -0.14 -2.05
C GLU A 145 -7.63 1.16 -1.37
N ILE A 146 -8.44 2.23 -1.50
CA ILE A 146 -8.17 3.51 -0.84
C ILE A 146 -8.32 3.35 0.67
N LEU A 147 -9.33 2.63 1.14
CA LEU A 147 -9.53 2.37 2.56
C LEU A 147 -8.43 1.48 3.15
N GLU A 148 -7.97 0.47 2.43
CA GLU A 148 -6.83 -0.36 2.84
C GLU A 148 -5.54 0.45 2.87
N PHE A 149 -5.32 1.35 1.91
CA PHE A 149 -4.13 2.22 1.87
C PHE A 149 -4.12 3.22 3.03
N LEU A 150 -5.24 3.85 3.33
CA LEU A 150 -5.36 4.81 4.44
C LEU A 150 -5.29 4.13 5.82
N GLY A 151 -5.43 2.80 5.85
CA GLY A 151 -5.36 1.98 7.07
C GLY A 151 -6.54 2.27 7.99
N ASP A 152 -7.30 1.25 8.25
CA ASP A 152 -8.36 1.29 9.25
C ASP A 152 -7.77 1.76 10.60
N SER A 153 -8.05 3.02 10.97
CA SER A 153 -7.59 3.63 12.21
C SER A 153 -8.48 3.27 13.41
N THR A 154 -9.19 2.15 13.33
CA THR A 154 -10.07 1.67 14.40
C THR A 154 -9.73 0.24 14.80
N ARG A 155 -8.67 0.12 15.62
CA ARG A 155 -8.56 -0.83 16.76
C ARG A 155 -7.36 -0.50 17.62
#